data_9c08c6a6b914da8b3d3862b0b5692407
#
_entry.id   9c08c6a6b914da8b3d3862b0b5692407
#
_cell.length_a   1.000
_cell.length_b   1.000
_cell.length_c   1.000
_cell.angle_alpha   90.00
_cell.angle_beta   90.00
_cell.angle_gamma   90.00
#
_symmetry.space_group_name_H-M   'P 1'
#
loop_
_entity.id
_entity.type
_entity.pdbx_description
1 polymer ?
#
loop_
_entity_poly.entity_id
_entity_poly.type
_entity_poly.pdbx_seq_one_letter_code
_entity_poly.pdbx_strand_id
1 'polypeptide(L)'
;MKEISLIKHTTGALGLRLFGLGPNLKPTNGLIKLQKLLDNNAFWAKNRTIYDLKKCLAKSDVVVSLWVGKEIVGFGRALTDGIYRGVLWDIVIDQNHQGKGFGTLIVNNLLSSKKIKSTKKLYLMTTNKKLFYSQFDFKEVTSQNLLIHEI
;
A
#
# COMPACT_ATOMS: atom_id res chain seq x y z
N MET A 1 -22.23 13.85 2.62
CA MET A 1 -21.34 12.85 1.97
C MET A 1 -19.89 13.13 2.38
N LYS A 2 -19.16 12.13 2.81
CA LYS A 2 -17.76 12.31 3.20
C LYS A 2 -16.87 12.39 1.97
N GLU A 3 -15.89 13.27 2.01
CA GLU A 3 -14.93 13.43 0.94
C GLU A 3 -14.01 12.21 0.82
N ILE A 4 -13.72 11.81 -0.41
CA ILE A 4 -12.74 10.77 -0.73
C ILE A 4 -11.44 11.47 -1.08
N SER A 5 -10.35 11.11 -0.40
CA SER A 5 -9.04 11.71 -0.61
C SER A 5 -7.98 10.62 -0.79
N LEU A 6 -7.20 10.71 -1.85
CA LEU A 6 -6.04 9.87 -2.06
C LEU A 6 -4.79 10.68 -1.76
N ILE A 7 -3.92 10.14 -0.91
CA ILE A 7 -2.64 10.77 -0.58
C ILE A 7 -1.51 9.93 -1.15
N LYS A 8 -0.73 10.53 -2.02
CA LYS A 8 0.54 10.00 -2.49
C LYS A 8 1.62 10.62 -1.63
N HIS A 9 2.08 9.86 -0.65
CA HIS A 9 3.03 10.39 0.33
C HIS A 9 4.41 10.63 -0.28
N THR A 10 5.19 11.51 0.34
CA THR A 10 6.62 11.63 0.02
C THR A 10 7.32 10.33 0.38
N THR A 11 8.52 10.10 -0.17
CA THR A 11 9.32 8.92 0.16
C THR A 11 9.46 8.78 1.67
N GLY A 12 9.13 7.58 2.19
CA GLY A 12 9.14 7.31 3.62
C GLY A 12 7.91 7.81 4.38
N ALA A 13 6.93 8.40 3.69
CA ALA A 13 5.67 8.88 4.27
C ALA A 13 5.86 9.70 5.55
N LEU A 14 6.73 10.70 5.50
CA LEU A 14 7.18 11.47 6.67
C LEU A 14 6.01 12.04 7.48
N GLY A 15 5.02 12.65 6.82
CA GLY A 15 3.87 13.25 7.50
C GLY A 15 3.03 12.21 8.24
N LEU A 16 2.71 11.10 7.60
CA LEU A 16 1.97 10.00 8.22
C LEU A 16 2.78 9.37 9.35
N ARG A 17 4.04 9.11 9.10
CA ARG A 17 4.94 8.39 10.00
C ARG A 17 5.24 9.16 11.28
N LEU A 18 5.55 10.45 11.18
CA LEU A 18 5.98 11.25 12.33
C LEU A 18 4.84 11.99 13.02
N PHE A 19 3.85 12.44 12.25
CA PHE A 19 2.79 13.32 12.77
C PHE A 19 1.38 12.75 12.63
N GLY A 20 1.23 11.55 12.07
CA GLY A 20 -0.07 10.93 11.86
C GLY A 20 -0.98 11.74 10.95
N LEU A 21 -0.40 12.44 9.96
CA LEU A 21 -1.17 13.32 9.09
C LEU A 21 -2.01 12.52 8.09
N GLY A 22 -3.24 12.97 7.91
CA GLY A 22 -4.16 12.52 6.88
C GLY A 22 -4.45 13.62 5.87
N PRO A 23 -5.69 13.66 5.33
CA PRO A 23 -6.06 14.66 4.33
C PRO A 23 -5.83 16.09 4.81
N ASN A 24 -5.42 16.95 3.88
CA ASN A 24 -5.13 18.37 4.11
C ASN A 24 -4.03 18.61 5.16
N LEU A 25 -3.11 17.65 5.30
CA LEU A 25 -1.99 17.71 6.26
C LEU A 25 -2.46 17.90 7.70
N LYS A 26 -3.64 17.40 8.04
CA LYS A 26 -4.18 17.48 9.39
C LYS A 26 -3.87 16.24 10.20
N PRO A 27 -3.51 16.39 11.49
CA PRO A 27 -3.35 15.24 12.38
C PRO A 27 -4.66 14.47 12.52
N THR A 28 -4.61 13.15 12.28
CA THR A 28 -5.80 12.31 12.32
C THR A 28 -5.55 10.99 13.05
N ASN A 29 -4.46 10.88 13.81
CA ASN A 29 -3.98 9.61 14.35
C ASN A 29 -3.79 8.56 13.23
N GLY A 30 -3.24 9.03 12.11
CA GLY A 30 -3.18 8.23 10.87
C GLY A 30 -2.44 6.91 11.03
N LEU A 31 -1.38 6.87 11.82
CA LEU A 31 -0.60 5.64 12.00
C LEU A 31 -1.36 4.57 12.78
N ILE A 32 -2.09 4.98 13.82
CA ILE A 32 -2.98 4.07 14.58
C ILE A 32 -4.11 3.58 13.69
N LYS A 33 -4.67 4.45 12.86
CA LYS A 33 -5.71 4.07 11.90
C LYS A 33 -5.19 3.11 10.85
N LEU A 34 -3.97 3.30 10.36
CA LEU A 34 -3.32 2.37 9.46
C LEU A 34 -3.13 1.00 10.12
N GLN A 35 -2.66 0.97 11.36
CA GLN A 35 -2.50 -0.28 12.11
C GLN A 35 -3.83 -1.05 12.20
N LYS A 36 -4.92 -0.34 12.52
CA LYS A 36 -6.25 -0.95 12.59
C LYS A 36 -6.75 -1.44 11.23
N LEU A 37 -6.48 -0.69 10.16
CA LEU A 37 -6.84 -1.10 8.81
C LEU A 37 -6.17 -2.44 8.47
N LEU A 38 -4.88 -2.56 8.76
CA LEU A 38 -4.11 -3.79 8.52
C LEU A 38 -4.61 -4.95 9.40
N ASP A 39 -4.78 -4.71 10.69
CA ASP A 39 -5.26 -5.75 11.62
C ASP A 39 -6.62 -6.31 11.21
N ASN A 40 -7.51 -5.47 10.74
CA ASN A 40 -8.87 -5.86 10.42
C ASN A 40 -9.03 -6.46 9.02
N ASN A 41 -8.12 -6.20 8.09
CA ASN A 41 -8.33 -6.51 6.68
C ASN A 41 -7.21 -7.32 6.02
N ALA A 42 -6.03 -7.43 6.65
CA ALA A 42 -4.86 -8.06 6.05
C ALA A 42 -4.30 -9.14 6.98
N PHE A 43 -4.63 -10.41 6.73
CA PHE A 43 -4.17 -11.51 7.59
C PHE A 43 -2.65 -11.60 7.70
N TRP A 44 -1.93 -11.19 6.65
CA TRP A 44 -0.46 -11.21 6.60
C TRP A 44 0.19 -10.05 7.36
N ALA A 45 -0.58 -9.07 7.80
CA ALA A 45 -0.09 -7.84 8.41
C ALA A 45 -0.69 -7.56 9.79
N LYS A 46 -1.21 -8.60 10.45
CA LYS A 46 -1.75 -8.47 11.81
C LYS A 46 -0.64 -8.31 12.83
N ASN A 47 -0.96 -7.59 13.90
CA ASN A 47 -0.11 -7.43 15.08
C ASN A 47 1.22 -6.71 14.81
N ARG A 48 1.30 -5.93 13.76
CA ARG A 48 2.45 -5.05 13.55
C ARG A 48 2.41 -3.92 14.57
N THR A 49 3.53 -3.70 15.26
CA THR A 49 3.63 -2.62 16.23
C THR A 49 3.73 -1.27 15.52
N ILE A 50 3.37 -0.20 16.23
CA ILE A 50 3.55 1.17 15.73
C ILE A 50 5.02 1.43 15.40
N TYR A 51 5.94 0.94 16.24
CA TYR A 51 7.37 1.07 16.01
C TYR A 51 7.81 0.43 14.69
N ASP A 52 7.36 -0.80 14.43
CA ASP A 52 7.70 -1.50 13.19
C ASP A 52 7.02 -0.88 11.96
N LEU A 53 5.79 -0.39 12.10
CA LEU A 53 5.12 0.34 11.02
C LEU A 53 5.89 1.61 10.66
N LYS A 54 6.37 2.36 11.64
CA LYS A 54 7.22 3.53 11.38
C LYS A 54 8.47 3.16 10.60
N LYS A 55 9.17 2.11 11.02
CA LYS A 55 10.35 1.63 10.30
C LYS A 55 10.03 1.17 8.89
N CYS A 56 8.97 0.42 8.74
CA CYS A 56 8.50 -0.08 7.45
C CYS A 56 8.21 1.07 6.49
N LEU A 57 7.46 2.07 6.94
CA LEU A 57 7.15 3.26 6.13
C LEU A 57 8.41 4.03 5.76
N ALA A 58 9.34 4.20 6.71
CA ALA A 58 10.59 4.92 6.46
C ALA A 58 11.43 4.29 5.33
N LYS A 59 11.31 2.97 5.15
CA LYS A 59 12.04 2.22 4.12
C LYS A 59 11.24 2.06 2.82
N SER A 60 10.01 2.52 2.77
CA SER A 60 9.16 2.39 1.58
C SER A 60 9.44 3.50 0.58
N ASP A 61 9.64 3.13 -0.68
CA ASP A 61 9.89 4.10 -1.75
C ASP A 61 8.63 4.82 -2.19
N VAL A 62 7.51 4.12 -2.18
CA VAL A 62 6.20 4.68 -2.52
C VAL A 62 5.19 4.24 -1.48
N VAL A 63 4.41 5.21 -0.99
CA VAL A 63 3.33 4.96 -0.04
C VAL A 63 2.10 5.73 -0.50
N VAL A 64 0.97 5.03 -0.60
CA VAL A 64 -0.32 5.60 -0.99
C VAL A 64 -1.35 5.23 0.06
N SER A 65 -2.14 6.21 0.49
CA SER A 65 -3.28 5.97 1.38
C SER A 65 -4.56 6.59 0.80
N LEU A 66 -5.67 5.94 1.05
CA LEU A 66 -7.00 6.38 0.60
C LEU A 66 -7.89 6.60 1.82
N TRP A 67 -8.57 7.72 1.83
CA TRP A 67 -9.35 8.19 2.98
C TRP A 67 -10.79 8.49 2.58
N VAL A 68 -11.71 8.20 3.47
CA VAL A 68 -13.09 8.68 3.41
C VAL A 68 -13.32 9.53 4.65
N GLY A 69 -13.39 10.86 4.46
CA GLY A 69 -13.35 11.79 5.57
C GLY A 69 -12.02 11.67 6.31
N LYS A 70 -12.07 11.37 7.60
CA LYS A 70 -10.89 11.21 8.46
C LYS A 70 -10.49 9.74 8.67
N GLU A 71 -11.15 8.81 7.98
CA GLU A 71 -10.89 7.38 8.13
C GLU A 71 -10.06 6.86 6.96
N ILE A 72 -9.00 6.10 7.26
CA ILE A 72 -8.22 5.42 6.25
C ILE A 72 -8.96 4.15 5.82
N VAL A 73 -9.21 4.03 4.51
CA VAL A 73 -9.97 2.90 3.95
C VAL A 73 -9.16 2.10 2.93
N GLY A 74 -7.98 2.59 2.57
CA GLY A 74 -7.10 1.88 1.65
C GLY A 74 -5.65 2.28 1.83
N PHE A 75 -4.76 1.35 1.48
CA PHE A 75 -3.33 1.54 1.63
C PHE A 75 -2.58 0.67 0.64
N GLY A 76 -1.39 1.10 0.27
CA GLY A 76 -0.46 0.31 -0.51
C GLY A 76 0.92 0.93 -0.47
N ARG A 77 1.95 0.12 -0.62
CA ARG A 77 3.33 0.60 -0.66
C ARG A 77 4.16 -0.19 -1.64
N ALA A 78 5.30 0.35 -2.02
CA ALA A 78 6.23 -0.29 -2.95
C ALA A 78 7.67 -0.08 -2.52
N LEU A 79 8.49 -1.06 -2.84
CA LEU A 79 9.95 -1.02 -2.73
C LEU A 79 10.54 -1.26 -4.11
N THR A 80 11.58 -0.54 -4.46
CA THR A 80 12.25 -0.70 -5.76
C THR A 80 13.68 -0.21 -5.70
N ASP A 81 14.57 -0.82 -6.51
CA ASP A 81 15.88 -0.25 -6.78
C ASP A 81 15.81 0.89 -7.80
N GLY A 82 14.64 1.14 -8.36
CA GLY A 82 14.41 2.19 -9.36
C GLY A 82 14.86 1.84 -10.77
N ILE A 83 15.43 0.67 -10.99
CA ILE A 83 16.02 0.26 -12.27
C ILE A 83 15.51 -1.11 -12.71
N TYR A 84 15.78 -2.14 -11.94
CA TYR A 84 15.52 -3.52 -12.37
C TYR A 84 14.32 -4.14 -11.77
N ARG A 85 14.15 -4.04 -10.45
CA ARG A 85 13.12 -4.81 -9.73
C ARG A 85 12.46 -3.99 -8.66
N GLY A 86 11.18 -4.18 -8.54
CA GLY A 86 10.36 -3.63 -7.47
C GLY A 86 9.29 -4.62 -7.05
N VAL A 87 8.69 -4.35 -5.91
CA VAL A 87 7.63 -5.16 -5.35
C VAL A 87 6.55 -4.28 -4.73
N LEU A 88 5.30 -4.62 -4.98
CA LEU A 88 4.15 -4.00 -4.34
C LEU A 88 3.80 -4.80 -3.08
N TRP A 89 3.64 -4.10 -1.98
CA TRP A 89 3.37 -4.68 -0.67
C TRP A 89 2.14 -4.08 -0.01
N ASP A 90 1.49 -4.90 0.80
CA ASP A 90 0.45 -4.44 1.74
C ASP A 90 -0.67 -3.63 1.08
N ILE A 91 -1.09 -4.05 -0.11
CA ILE A 91 -2.26 -3.44 -0.77
C ILE A 91 -3.51 -3.97 -0.06
N VAL A 92 -4.25 -3.07 0.56
CA VAL A 92 -5.43 -3.42 1.36
C VAL A 92 -6.53 -2.38 1.19
N ILE A 93 -7.77 -2.85 1.10
CA ILE A 93 -8.97 -2.02 1.13
C ILE A 93 -9.86 -2.53 2.26
N ASP A 94 -10.36 -1.61 3.07
CA ASP A 94 -11.32 -1.93 4.12
C ASP A 94 -12.51 -2.70 3.54
N GLN A 95 -12.88 -3.78 4.21
CA GLN A 95 -13.92 -4.69 3.68
C GLN A 95 -15.26 -3.99 3.40
N ASN A 96 -15.58 -2.95 4.17
CA ASN A 96 -16.82 -2.19 3.98
C ASN A 96 -16.75 -1.22 2.80
N HIS A 97 -15.58 -1.07 2.19
CA HIS A 97 -15.35 -0.17 1.06
C HIS A 97 -14.89 -0.90 -0.20
N GLN A 98 -14.92 -2.22 -0.21
CA GLN A 98 -14.63 -3.01 -1.41
C GLN A 98 -15.73 -2.88 -2.45
N GLY A 99 -15.39 -3.15 -3.71
CA GLY A 99 -16.34 -3.05 -4.81
C GLY A 99 -16.63 -1.63 -5.28
N LYS A 100 -15.89 -0.63 -4.82
CA LYS A 100 -16.07 0.79 -5.18
C LYS A 100 -14.96 1.33 -6.08
N GLY A 101 -14.08 0.48 -6.57
CA GLY A 101 -12.95 0.89 -7.41
C GLY A 101 -11.75 1.44 -6.63
N PHE A 102 -11.74 1.35 -5.30
CA PHE A 102 -10.68 1.90 -4.46
C PHE A 102 -9.35 1.16 -4.63
N GLY A 103 -9.40 -0.15 -4.81
CA GLY A 103 -8.20 -0.94 -5.13
C GLY A 103 -7.55 -0.48 -6.43
N THR A 104 -8.34 -0.19 -7.43
CA THR A 104 -7.85 0.33 -8.72
C THR A 104 -7.17 1.68 -8.54
N LEU A 105 -7.73 2.56 -7.72
CA LEU A 105 -7.11 3.86 -7.41
C LEU A 105 -5.73 3.68 -6.76
N ILE A 106 -5.64 2.80 -5.77
CA ILE A 106 -4.37 2.53 -5.07
C ILE A 106 -3.32 2.00 -6.06
N VAL A 107 -3.64 0.95 -6.81
CA VAL A 107 -2.68 0.32 -7.72
C VAL A 107 -2.25 1.30 -8.82
N ASN A 108 -3.17 2.02 -9.43
CA ASN A 108 -2.83 3.03 -10.44
C ASN A 108 -1.88 4.09 -9.90
N ASN A 109 -2.08 4.53 -8.66
CA ASN A 109 -1.22 5.53 -8.06
C ASN A 109 0.16 4.99 -7.68
N LEU A 110 0.26 3.73 -7.26
CA LEU A 110 1.55 3.08 -7.09
C LEU A 110 2.29 2.99 -8.43
N LEU A 111 1.62 2.50 -9.48
CA LEU A 111 2.22 2.29 -10.80
C LEU A 111 2.61 3.60 -11.49
N SER A 112 1.91 4.69 -11.22
CA SER A 112 2.20 6.00 -11.81
C SER A 112 3.35 6.73 -11.14
N SER A 113 3.88 6.22 -10.03
CA SER A 113 5.01 6.81 -9.33
C SER A 113 6.27 6.77 -10.19
N LYS A 114 7.06 7.84 -10.16
CA LYS A 114 8.24 7.98 -11.00
C LYS A 114 9.24 6.84 -10.81
N LYS A 115 9.51 6.44 -9.58
CA LYS A 115 10.43 5.34 -9.26
C LYS A 115 9.91 3.99 -9.79
N ILE A 116 8.62 3.77 -9.75
CA ILE A 116 8.01 2.54 -10.25
C ILE A 116 8.05 2.52 -11.78
N LYS A 117 7.75 3.64 -12.44
CA LYS A 117 7.81 3.73 -13.91
C LYS A 117 9.19 3.46 -14.48
N SER A 118 10.24 3.78 -13.74
CA SER A 118 11.61 3.49 -14.17
C SER A 118 12.05 2.06 -13.88
N THR A 119 11.25 1.27 -13.18
CA THR A 119 11.56 -0.10 -12.80
C THR A 119 11.12 -1.07 -13.88
N LYS A 120 12.01 -1.95 -14.32
CA LYS A 120 11.75 -2.87 -15.44
C LYS A 120 10.77 -3.99 -15.09
N LYS A 121 10.83 -4.52 -13.88
CA LYS A 121 9.97 -5.62 -13.44
C LYS A 121 9.39 -5.32 -12.05
N LEU A 122 8.07 -5.48 -11.94
CA LEU A 122 7.37 -5.35 -10.67
C LEU A 122 6.77 -6.69 -10.29
N TYR A 123 6.92 -7.05 -9.03
CA TYR A 123 6.40 -8.29 -8.46
C TYR A 123 5.34 -7.97 -7.42
N LEU A 124 4.42 -8.89 -7.24
CA LEU A 124 3.51 -8.90 -6.10
C LEU A 124 3.10 -10.34 -5.81
N MET A 125 2.64 -10.56 -4.58
CA MET A 125 2.08 -11.83 -4.16
C MET A 125 0.62 -11.63 -3.80
N THR A 126 -0.23 -12.52 -4.27
CA THR A 126 -1.65 -12.49 -3.95
C THR A 126 -2.17 -13.89 -3.72
N THR A 127 -3.08 -14.03 -2.77
CA THR A 127 -3.70 -15.32 -2.46
C THR A 127 -4.85 -15.63 -3.45
N ASN A 128 -5.68 -14.63 -3.76
CA ASN A 128 -6.92 -14.87 -4.51
C ASN A 128 -7.35 -13.70 -5.42
N LYS A 129 -6.44 -12.79 -5.76
CA LYS A 129 -6.77 -11.59 -6.55
C LYS A 129 -6.06 -11.53 -7.91
N LYS A 130 -5.73 -12.69 -8.49
CA LYS A 130 -5.05 -12.73 -9.80
C LYS A 130 -5.81 -11.96 -10.88
N LEU A 131 -7.13 -12.12 -10.95
CA LEU A 131 -7.95 -11.42 -11.96
C LEU A 131 -7.93 -9.91 -11.76
N PHE A 132 -7.97 -9.46 -10.51
CA PHE A 132 -7.88 -8.03 -10.21
C PHE A 132 -6.56 -7.45 -10.73
N TYR A 133 -5.44 -8.10 -10.43
CA TYR A 133 -4.12 -7.61 -10.84
C TYR A 133 -3.84 -7.78 -12.33
N SER A 134 -4.52 -8.70 -13.01
CA SER A 134 -4.38 -8.86 -14.46
C SER A 134 -4.82 -7.61 -15.24
N GLN A 135 -5.70 -6.79 -14.66
CA GLN A 135 -6.12 -5.51 -15.25
C GLN A 135 -4.96 -4.51 -15.38
N PHE A 136 -3.89 -4.72 -14.61
CA PHE A 136 -2.70 -3.86 -14.59
C PHE A 136 -1.50 -4.57 -15.25
N ASP A 137 -1.76 -5.55 -16.10
CA ASP A 137 -0.75 -6.33 -16.83
C ASP A 137 0.14 -7.21 -15.95
N PHE A 138 -0.28 -7.51 -14.72
CA PHE A 138 0.38 -8.52 -13.91
C PHE A 138 0.00 -9.91 -14.40
N LYS A 139 1.01 -10.76 -14.56
CA LYS A 139 0.86 -12.15 -15.02
C LYS A 139 1.43 -13.10 -13.99
N GLU A 140 0.78 -14.25 -13.82
CA GLU A 140 1.34 -15.32 -13.02
C GLU A 140 2.63 -15.83 -13.64
N VAL A 141 3.68 -15.98 -12.85
CA VAL A 141 4.96 -16.55 -13.28
C VAL A 141 4.96 -18.03 -12.96
N THR A 142 4.95 -18.87 -13.99
CA THR A 142 4.92 -20.33 -13.85
C THR A 142 6.30 -20.96 -13.96
N SER A 143 7.30 -20.21 -14.41
CA SER A 143 8.67 -20.68 -14.61
C SER A 143 9.54 -20.59 -13.36
N GLN A 144 9.03 -19.98 -12.28
CA GLN A 144 9.78 -19.77 -11.04
C GLN A 144 8.91 -20.13 -9.83
N ASN A 145 9.54 -20.59 -8.77
CA ASN A 145 8.88 -20.85 -7.51
C ASN A 145 9.12 -19.69 -6.54
N LEU A 146 8.12 -19.39 -5.73
CA LEU A 146 8.30 -18.49 -4.59
C LEU A 146 8.81 -19.31 -3.40
N LEU A 147 9.94 -18.88 -2.84
CA LEU A 147 10.53 -19.50 -1.65
C LEU A 147 10.54 -18.48 -0.53
N ILE A 148 10.31 -18.95 0.69
CA ILE A 148 10.31 -18.10 1.87
C ILE A 148 11.29 -18.66 2.91
N HIS A 149 12.04 -17.77 3.56
CA HIS A 149 12.82 -18.08 4.75
C HIS A 149 12.30 -17.17 5.86
N GLU A 150 11.69 -17.75 6.86
CA GLU A 150 11.19 -17.01 8.02
C GLU A 150 12.23 -17.07 9.16
N ILE A 151 12.38 -15.92 9.85
CA ILE A 151 13.32 -15.77 10.96
C ILE A 151 12.55 -15.67 12.27
#